data_1eaaca5eaf639d49c7de579ca8f2b956
#
_entry.id   1eaaca5eaf639d49c7de579ca8f2b956
#
_cell.length_a   1.000
_cell.length_b   1.000
_cell.length_c   1.000
_cell.angle_alpha   90.00
_cell.angle_beta   90.00
_cell.angle_gamma   90.00
#
_symmetry.space_group_name_H-M   'P 1'
#
loop_
_entity.id
_entity.type
_entity.pdbx_description
1 polymer ?
#
loop_
_entity_poly.entity_id
_entity_poly.type
_entity_poly.pdbx_seq_one_letter_code
_entity_poly.pdbx_strand_id
1 'polypeptide(L)'
;MTATVSVVRTTPKHANAVGVPVGTSGAVPRSLGLSRAALAAHGFEGKLGQVLVVPAASGPTHIAIGIGDAGALNPQALRNAAASLVRAAGKHAVVATTLADIDGVDAVKAGQAVTEGGLLAAYRYAGIKREPNRNALTELVLVVGEKRAKGVASGVERGTITSSAAYLARDLANTPPAYMNARNIADRAVQLAAETGITCEVFNKDQLEAMGCGGMLGVNRGSTEPPRMVRLTYTPKNPTGHLALVGKGVMFDSGGLSLKPSDGMLGMKMDMSGAAAVLATMGTLKALKCKAKVTGYLMCTDNMPSGSALKLGDVLTFRNGKTSEIQNTDAEGRLVLADGLSLAVEDKADAIVDIATLTGACMVALGIDRKSTRLNSSHQIISYAVFCLKK
;
A
#
# COMPACT_ATOMS: atom_id res chain seq x y z
N MET A 1 5.39 -16.47 2.06
CA MET A 1 4.96 -16.33 3.48
C MET A 1 5.40 -14.95 3.96
N THR A 2 4.53 -14.25 4.67
CA THR A 2 4.85 -12.97 5.32
C THR A 2 5.64 -13.27 6.59
N ALA A 3 6.66 -12.49 6.90
CA ALA A 3 7.39 -12.63 8.15
C ALA A 3 6.45 -12.43 9.35
N THR A 4 6.69 -13.17 10.43
CA THR A 4 5.99 -12.99 11.70
C THR A 4 6.59 -11.85 12.50
N VAL A 5 5.80 -11.25 13.40
CA VAL A 5 6.30 -10.23 14.33
C VAL A 5 5.95 -10.64 15.75
N SER A 6 6.94 -10.74 16.61
CA SER A 6 6.79 -11.15 18.01
C SER A 6 7.25 -10.05 18.97
N VAL A 7 6.71 -10.04 20.18
CA VAL A 7 7.09 -9.13 21.28
C VAL A 7 7.64 -9.95 22.42
N VAL A 8 8.87 -9.68 22.82
CA VAL A 8 9.59 -10.42 23.86
C VAL A 8 10.26 -9.47 24.86
N ARG A 9 10.71 -10.00 26.00
CA ARG A 9 11.42 -9.21 27.05
C ARG A 9 12.93 -9.14 26.83
N THR A 10 13.49 -10.14 26.20
CA THR A 10 14.93 -10.27 25.99
C THR A 10 15.21 -10.73 24.56
N THR A 11 16.34 -10.33 24.02
CA THR A 11 16.77 -10.79 22.69
C THR A 11 16.87 -12.32 22.68
N PRO A 12 16.16 -13.00 21.76
CA PRO A 12 16.18 -14.45 21.71
C PRO A 12 17.54 -14.96 21.22
N LYS A 13 17.99 -16.10 21.74
CA LYS A 13 19.28 -16.73 21.36
C LYS A 13 19.38 -17.09 19.87
N HIS A 14 18.26 -17.32 19.21
CA HIS A 14 18.21 -17.65 17.79
C HIS A 14 18.15 -16.42 16.86
N ALA A 15 18.22 -15.19 17.41
CA ALA A 15 18.31 -13.99 16.58
C ALA A 15 19.62 -14.00 15.78
N ASN A 16 19.52 -13.78 14.47
CA ASN A 16 20.68 -13.73 13.58
C ASN A 16 21.26 -12.31 13.48
N ALA A 17 20.41 -11.30 13.66
CA ALA A 17 20.81 -9.90 13.69
C ALA A 17 20.06 -9.14 14.79
N VAL A 18 20.71 -8.11 15.34
CA VAL A 18 20.13 -7.21 16.36
C VAL A 18 20.28 -5.77 15.91
N GLY A 19 19.17 -5.12 15.66
CA GLY A 19 19.09 -3.69 15.37
C GLY A 19 19.15 -2.87 16.66
N VAL A 20 20.19 -2.05 16.79
CA VAL A 20 20.44 -1.21 17.96
C VAL A 20 20.22 0.25 17.60
N PRO A 21 19.19 0.92 18.16
CA PRO A 21 18.92 2.32 17.88
C PRO A 21 19.99 3.23 18.49
N VAL A 22 20.46 4.21 17.73
CA VAL A 22 21.45 5.21 18.13
C VAL A 22 20.99 6.59 17.69
N GLY A 23 20.86 7.52 18.64
CA GLY A 23 20.56 8.93 18.33
C GLY A 23 21.78 9.72 17.86
N THR A 24 21.55 10.93 17.35
CA THR A 24 22.63 11.88 17.02
C THR A 24 23.38 12.38 18.25
N SER A 25 22.74 12.30 19.41
CA SER A 25 23.30 12.65 20.72
C SER A 25 23.01 11.53 21.75
N GLY A 26 23.47 11.70 22.98
CA GLY A 26 23.27 10.75 24.06
C GLY A 26 24.25 9.57 24.04
N ALA A 27 24.05 8.61 24.93
CA ALA A 27 24.91 7.43 25.08
C ALA A 27 24.74 6.44 23.93
N VAL A 28 25.84 5.87 23.46
CA VAL A 28 25.81 4.72 22.52
C VAL A 28 25.52 3.46 23.33
N PRO A 29 24.54 2.62 22.94
CA PRO A 29 24.26 1.37 23.63
C PRO A 29 25.48 0.44 23.69
N ARG A 30 25.81 -0.08 24.90
CA ARG A 30 26.99 -0.94 25.13
C ARG A 30 27.01 -2.20 24.28
N SER A 31 25.83 -2.67 23.86
CA SER A 31 25.68 -3.86 22.99
C SER A 31 26.37 -3.72 21.64
N LEU A 32 26.65 -2.50 21.16
CA LEU A 32 27.40 -2.29 19.92
C LEU A 32 28.92 -2.51 20.08
N GLY A 33 29.45 -2.43 21.27
CA GLY A 33 30.92 -2.54 21.52
C GLY A 33 31.75 -1.39 20.91
N LEU A 34 31.09 -0.31 20.43
CA LEU A 34 31.75 0.82 19.78
C LEU A 34 31.45 2.14 20.49
N SER A 35 32.44 3.03 20.52
CA SER A 35 32.28 4.40 21.00
C SER A 35 31.62 5.28 19.91
N ARG A 36 31.10 6.44 20.30
CA ARG A 36 30.58 7.43 19.33
C ARG A 36 31.65 7.88 18.35
N ALA A 37 32.91 8.05 18.80
CA ALA A 37 34.02 8.39 17.93
C ALA A 37 34.28 7.29 16.88
N ALA A 38 34.26 6.03 17.32
CA ALA A 38 34.41 4.88 16.41
C ALA A 38 33.27 4.81 15.38
N LEU A 39 32.02 5.03 15.80
CA LEU A 39 30.88 5.10 14.87
C LEU A 39 31.07 6.22 13.84
N ALA A 40 31.47 7.41 14.28
CA ALA A 40 31.73 8.56 13.41
C ALA A 40 32.86 8.30 12.39
N ALA A 41 33.94 7.62 12.81
CA ALA A 41 35.03 7.21 11.92
C ALA A 41 34.56 6.28 10.79
N HIS A 42 33.47 5.52 11.02
CA HIS A 42 32.81 4.73 9.99
C HIS A 42 31.66 5.46 9.27
N GLY A 43 31.58 6.80 9.39
CA GLY A 43 30.57 7.62 8.72
C GLY A 43 29.16 7.52 9.34
N PHE A 44 29.04 6.97 10.55
CA PHE A 44 27.75 6.82 11.24
C PHE A 44 27.61 7.87 12.34
N GLU A 45 26.69 8.81 12.15
CA GLU A 45 26.42 9.93 13.06
C GLU A 45 25.10 9.77 13.83
N GLY A 46 24.37 8.68 13.61
CA GLY A 46 23.04 8.45 14.19
C GLY A 46 21.90 9.19 13.52
N LYS A 47 22.12 9.81 12.34
CA LYS A 47 21.08 10.47 11.56
C LYS A 47 20.00 9.47 11.16
N LEU A 48 18.75 9.93 11.10
CA LEU A 48 17.60 9.07 10.79
C LEU A 48 17.82 8.25 9.50
N GLY A 49 17.69 6.95 9.62
CA GLY A 49 17.83 6.01 8.51
C GLY A 49 19.26 5.62 8.16
N GLN A 50 20.30 6.21 8.79
CA GLN A 50 21.67 5.69 8.70
C GLN A 50 21.74 4.30 9.28
N VAL A 51 22.58 3.44 8.70
CA VAL A 51 22.84 2.09 9.18
C VAL A 51 24.34 1.80 9.14
N LEU A 52 24.83 1.09 10.15
CA LEU A 52 26.17 0.54 10.16
C LEU A 52 26.09 -0.93 10.63
N VAL A 53 26.48 -1.85 9.75
CA VAL A 53 26.57 -3.27 10.10
C VAL A 53 27.88 -3.52 10.83
N VAL A 54 27.78 -4.08 12.03
CA VAL A 54 28.91 -4.42 12.88
C VAL A 54 28.96 -5.95 12.99
N PRO A 55 29.80 -6.62 12.17
CA PRO A 55 29.94 -8.06 12.23
C PRO A 55 30.47 -8.49 13.60
N ALA A 56 29.92 -9.59 14.15
CA ALA A 56 30.41 -10.22 15.36
C ALA A 56 31.18 -11.49 15.01
N ALA A 57 32.26 -11.75 15.72
CA ALA A 57 33.02 -13.00 15.57
C ALA A 57 32.21 -14.21 16.05
N SER A 58 31.27 -14.00 16.96
CA SER A 58 30.33 -15.00 17.49
C SER A 58 29.01 -14.31 17.88
N GLY A 59 27.88 -15.02 17.77
CA GLY A 59 26.57 -14.47 18.07
C GLY A 59 25.94 -13.69 16.93
N PRO A 60 24.90 -12.87 17.20
CA PRO A 60 24.18 -12.13 16.17
C PRO A 60 24.99 -10.96 15.61
N THR A 61 24.81 -10.66 14.34
CA THR A 61 25.30 -9.42 13.74
C THR A 61 24.60 -8.22 14.37
N HIS A 62 25.34 -7.24 14.85
CA HIS A 62 24.77 -5.98 15.34
C HIS A 62 24.64 -4.97 14.19
N ILE A 63 23.50 -4.27 14.15
CA ILE A 63 23.23 -3.24 13.16
C ILE A 63 22.88 -1.96 13.91
N ALA A 64 23.79 -0.99 13.92
CA ALA A 64 23.48 0.34 14.44
C ALA A 64 22.47 1.04 13.50
N ILE A 65 21.38 1.56 14.07
CA ILE A 65 20.33 2.25 13.35
C ILE A 65 20.23 3.68 13.85
N GLY A 66 20.44 4.62 12.95
CA GLY A 66 20.26 6.04 13.23
C GLY A 66 18.78 6.38 13.39
N ILE A 67 18.43 6.93 14.56
CA ILE A 67 17.07 7.37 14.89
C ILE A 67 16.91 8.90 14.87
N GLY A 68 17.99 9.63 14.57
CA GLY A 68 17.98 11.09 14.59
C GLY A 68 18.01 11.65 16.01
N ASP A 69 17.40 12.84 16.17
CA ASP A 69 17.22 13.45 17.49
C ASP A 69 16.11 12.73 18.26
N ALA A 70 16.40 12.30 19.47
CA ALA A 70 15.44 11.63 20.35
C ALA A 70 14.23 12.53 20.69
N GLY A 71 14.41 13.84 20.78
CA GLY A 71 13.33 14.81 21.03
C GLY A 71 12.37 15.00 19.85
N ALA A 72 12.79 14.63 18.63
CA ALA A 72 12.00 14.74 17.40
C ALA A 72 11.38 13.39 16.94
N LEU A 73 11.53 12.34 17.75
CA LEU A 73 11.00 11.02 17.42
C LEU A 73 9.47 11.02 17.28
N ASN A 74 9.03 10.39 16.22
CA ASN A 74 7.61 10.20 15.92
C ASN A 74 7.39 8.83 15.24
N PRO A 75 6.14 8.38 15.05
CA PRO A 75 5.88 7.07 14.43
C PRO A 75 6.48 6.92 13.03
N GLN A 76 6.55 8.00 12.22
CA GLN A 76 7.14 7.95 10.89
C GLN A 76 8.66 7.72 10.94
N ALA A 77 9.35 8.36 11.89
CA ALA A 77 10.79 8.14 12.10
C ALA A 77 11.08 6.67 12.49
N LEU A 78 10.28 6.10 13.39
CA LEU A 78 10.39 4.68 13.78
C LEU A 78 10.12 3.73 12.60
N ARG A 79 9.11 4.03 11.77
CA ARG A 79 8.82 3.25 10.55
C ARG A 79 10.00 3.27 9.59
N ASN A 80 10.60 4.43 9.36
CA ASN A 80 11.76 4.57 8.48
C ASN A 80 13.00 3.85 9.05
N ALA A 81 13.25 3.95 10.35
CA ALA A 81 14.36 3.26 11.03
C ALA A 81 14.21 1.73 10.92
N ALA A 82 13.01 1.19 11.18
CA ALA A 82 12.72 -0.23 11.04
C ALA A 82 12.87 -0.73 9.59
N ALA A 83 12.46 0.08 8.62
CA ALA A 83 12.65 -0.24 7.21
C ALA A 83 14.14 -0.27 6.83
N SER A 84 14.95 0.67 7.33
CA SER A 84 16.39 0.69 7.12
C SER A 84 17.07 -0.52 7.77
N LEU A 85 16.67 -0.89 8.98
CA LEU A 85 17.14 -2.10 9.66
C LEU A 85 16.92 -3.36 8.83
N VAL A 86 15.68 -3.60 8.40
CA VAL A 86 15.34 -4.84 7.67
C VAL A 86 16.05 -4.91 6.32
N ARG A 87 16.23 -3.77 5.64
CA ARG A 87 17.03 -3.73 4.40
C ARG A 87 18.51 -4.04 4.66
N ALA A 88 19.09 -3.47 5.72
CA ALA A 88 20.48 -3.72 6.10
C ALA A 88 20.70 -5.15 6.61
N ALA A 89 19.70 -5.74 7.27
CA ALA A 89 19.75 -7.12 7.73
C ALA A 89 19.84 -8.14 6.58
N GLY A 90 19.39 -7.78 5.38
CA GLY A 90 19.62 -8.50 4.13
C GLY A 90 19.29 -9.99 4.16
N LYS A 91 20.27 -10.83 4.52
CA LYS A 91 20.19 -12.30 4.51
C LYS A 91 19.77 -12.93 5.85
N HIS A 92 19.55 -12.12 6.88
CA HIS A 92 19.22 -12.64 8.22
C HIS A 92 17.74 -12.98 8.33
N ALA A 93 17.45 -14.20 8.78
CA ALA A 93 16.07 -14.72 8.88
C ALA A 93 15.34 -14.16 10.11
N VAL A 94 16.03 -14.04 11.24
CA VAL A 94 15.48 -13.55 12.51
C VAL A 94 16.19 -12.27 12.92
N VAL A 95 15.44 -11.17 12.94
CA VAL A 95 15.96 -9.84 13.27
C VAL A 95 15.28 -9.32 14.52
N ALA A 96 16.05 -9.06 15.58
CA ALA A 96 15.57 -8.47 16.82
C ALA A 96 15.87 -6.97 16.90
N THR A 97 15.06 -6.18 17.60
CA THR A 97 15.32 -4.75 17.81
C THR A 97 14.57 -4.17 19.00
N THR A 98 15.14 -3.15 19.63
CA THR A 98 14.52 -2.35 20.69
C THR A 98 13.84 -1.07 20.17
N LEU A 99 13.71 -0.88 18.87
CA LEU A 99 13.10 0.34 18.28
C LEU A 99 11.72 0.68 18.82
N ALA A 100 10.90 -0.32 19.19
CA ALA A 100 9.58 -0.12 19.77
C ALA A 100 9.60 0.21 21.27
N ASP A 101 10.75 0.07 21.93
CA ASP A 101 10.91 0.34 23.37
C ASP A 101 11.41 1.76 23.67
N ILE A 102 11.65 2.56 22.65
CA ILE A 102 12.16 3.94 22.82
C ILE A 102 11.06 4.83 23.40
N ASP A 103 11.43 5.65 24.40
CA ASP A 103 10.54 6.64 24.98
C ASP A 103 10.22 7.79 24.01
N GLY A 104 9.19 8.59 24.34
CA GLY A 104 8.75 9.73 23.54
C GLY A 104 7.70 9.40 22.48
N VAL A 105 7.47 8.12 22.13
CA VAL A 105 6.40 7.67 21.24
C VAL A 105 5.46 6.73 21.97
N ASP A 106 4.15 6.94 21.83
CA ASP A 106 3.12 6.04 22.38
C ASP A 106 3.41 4.58 22.01
N ALA A 107 3.23 3.64 22.95
CA ALA A 107 3.62 2.25 22.77
C ALA A 107 2.87 1.55 21.63
N VAL A 108 1.57 1.84 21.45
CA VAL A 108 0.77 1.27 20.36
C VAL A 108 1.27 1.80 19.02
N LYS A 109 1.48 3.10 18.93
CA LYS A 109 2.00 3.75 17.70
C LYS A 109 3.42 3.28 17.37
N ALA A 110 4.27 3.09 18.38
CA ALA A 110 5.63 2.58 18.19
C ALA A 110 5.62 1.14 17.66
N GLY A 111 4.85 0.25 18.29
CA GLY A 111 4.67 -1.14 17.83
C GLY A 111 4.15 -1.22 16.40
N GLN A 112 3.12 -0.44 16.07
CA GLN A 112 2.58 -0.37 14.72
C GLN A 112 3.62 0.12 13.70
N ALA A 113 4.29 1.22 13.99
CA ALA A 113 5.25 1.85 13.08
C ALA A 113 6.45 0.94 12.78
N VAL A 114 7.02 0.29 13.81
CA VAL A 114 8.16 -0.63 13.64
C VAL A 114 7.75 -1.87 12.87
N THR A 115 6.56 -2.42 13.15
CA THR A 115 5.99 -3.55 12.39
C THR A 115 5.78 -3.21 10.93
N GLU A 116 5.10 -2.09 10.64
CA GLU A 116 4.88 -1.63 9.26
C GLU A 116 6.20 -1.39 8.53
N GLY A 117 7.15 -0.69 9.15
CA GLY A 117 8.45 -0.42 8.56
C GLY A 117 9.19 -1.69 8.21
N GLY A 118 9.25 -2.64 9.13
CA GLY A 118 9.92 -3.92 8.93
C GLY A 118 9.27 -4.78 7.86
N LEU A 119 7.97 -5.03 7.98
CA LEU A 119 7.24 -5.87 7.04
C LEU A 119 7.23 -5.26 5.62
N LEU A 120 6.90 -3.96 5.49
CA LEU A 120 6.85 -3.31 4.17
C LEU A 120 8.22 -3.26 3.48
N ALA A 121 9.32 -3.20 4.24
CA ALA A 121 10.69 -3.29 3.69
C ALA A 121 11.06 -4.71 3.25
N ALA A 122 10.47 -5.73 3.88
CA ALA A 122 10.67 -7.13 3.55
C ALA A 122 9.88 -7.57 2.30
N TYR A 123 8.91 -6.78 1.84
CA TYR A 123 8.09 -7.14 0.68
C TYR A 123 8.92 -7.44 -0.57
N ARG A 124 8.58 -8.54 -1.24
CA ARG A 124 9.06 -8.92 -2.57
C ARG A 124 7.91 -9.55 -3.33
N TYR A 125 7.68 -9.07 -4.55
CA TYR A 125 6.72 -9.72 -5.44
C TYR A 125 7.27 -11.08 -5.89
N ALA A 126 6.51 -12.12 -5.59
CA ALA A 126 6.92 -13.52 -5.84
C ALA A 126 6.12 -14.21 -6.95
N GLY A 127 5.18 -13.48 -7.58
CA GLY A 127 4.10 -14.02 -8.40
C GLY A 127 4.47 -15.06 -9.45
N ILE A 128 5.07 -14.70 -10.58
CA ILE A 128 5.15 -15.59 -11.75
C ILE A 128 6.48 -16.36 -11.83
N LYS A 129 7.47 -15.99 -11.05
CA LYS A 129 8.79 -16.61 -11.12
C LYS A 129 8.75 -18.00 -10.50
N ARG A 130 9.32 -18.98 -11.21
CA ARG A 130 9.51 -20.35 -10.70
C ARG A 130 10.34 -20.36 -9.41
N GLU A 131 11.40 -19.55 -9.39
CA GLU A 131 12.25 -19.31 -8.20
C GLU A 131 12.19 -17.83 -7.83
N PRO A 132 11.23 -17.42 -7.00
CA PRO A 132 11.09 -16.03 -6.62
C PRO A 132 12.22 -15.61 -5.67
N ASN A 133 12.78 -14.43 -5.91
CA ASN A 133 13.69 -13.80 -4.96
C ASN A 133 12.88 -13.34 -3.74
N ARG A 134 12.85 -14.16 -2.70
CA ARG A 134 12.17 -13.85 -1.42
C ARG A 134 13.11 -13.10 -0.49
N ASN A 135 12.56 -12.25 0.37
CA ASN A 135 13.33 -11.71 1.48
C ASN A 135 13.66 -12.86 2.47
N ALA A 136 14.84 -12.84 3.05
CA ALA A 136 15.24 -13.86 4.02
C ALA A 136 14.48 -13.74 5.34
N LEU A 137 13.95 -12.55 5.69
CA LEU A 137 13.26 -12.30 6.94
C LEU A 137 12.06 -13.25 7.12
N THR A 138 12.11 -14.06 8.16
CA THR A 138 11.02 -14.93 8.60
C THR A 138 10.39 -14.42 9.89
N GLU A 139 11.17 -13.72 10.74
CA GLU A 139 10.69 -13.17 11.99
C GLU A 139 11.36 -11.82 12.31
N LEU A 140 10.52 -10.84 12.70
CA LEU A 140 10.95 -9.57 13.32
C LEU A 140 10.57 -9.61 14.79
N VAL A 141 11.58 -9.53 15.68
CA VAL A 141 11.39 -9.61 17.12
C VAL A 141 11.51 -8.24 17.76
N LEU A 142 10.45 -7.75 18.38
CA LEU A 142 10.44 -6.50 19.12
C LEU A 142 10.78 -6.79 20.59
N VAL A 143 11.97 -6.37 21.03
CA VAL A 143 12.43 -6.51 22.41
C VAL A 143 11.97 -5.29 23.18
N VAL A 144 11.11 -5.50 24.19
CA VAL A 144 10.38 -4.40 24.87
C VAL A 144 10.28 -4.66 26.37
N GLY A 145 10.50 -3.62 27.16
CA GLY A 145 10.30 -3.65 28.61
C GLY A 145 8.85 -3.88 29.01
N GLU A 146 8.65 -4.37 30.25
CA GLU A 146 7.34 -4.78 30.79
C GLU A 146 6.24 -3.74 30.59
N LYS A 147 6.56 -2.48 30.96
CA LYS A 147 5.59 -1.37 30.96
C LYS A 147 5.00 -1.08 29.59
N ARG A 148 5.75 -1.34 28.51
CA ARG A 148 5.34 -1.04 27.14
C ARG A 148 4.81 -2.25 26.38
N ALA A 149 5.10 -3.47 26.85
CA ALA A 149 4.85 -4.71 26.11
C ALA A 149 3.41 -4.88 25.62
N LYS A 150 2.42 -4.62 26.47
CA LYS A 150 0.99 -4.73 26.11
C LYS A 150 0.60 -3.73 24.99
N GLY A 151 1.04 -2.49 25.11
CA GLY A 151 0.78 -1.45 24.09
C GLY A 151 1.46 -1.78 22.75
N VAL A 152 2.75 -2.19 22.80
CA VAL A 152 3.50 -2.60 21.62
C VAL A 152 2.84 -3.81 20.94
N ALA A 153 2.39 -4.82 21.69
CA ALA A 153 1.70 -5.98 21.12
C ALA A 153 0.41 -5.58 20.38
N SER A 154 -0.39 -4.68 20.94
CA SER A 154 -1.56 -4.13 20.24
C SER A 154 -1.17 -3.37 18.96
N GLY A 155 -0.05 -2.66 18.99
CA GLY A 155 0.52 -1.99 17.81
C GLY A 155 0.96 -2.99 16.74
N VAL A 156 1.59 -4.09 17.14
CA VAL A 156 2.00 -5.18 16.23
C VAL A 156 0.80 -5.78 15.51
N GLU A 157 -0.30 -6.06 16.20
CA GLU A 157 -1.54 -6.56 15.57
C GLU A 157 -2.02 -5.59 14.48
N ARG A 158 -2.11 -4.29 14.78
CA ARG A 158 -2.54 -3.26 13.82
C ARG A 158 -1.57 -3.17 12.64
N GLY A 159 -0.26 -3.13 12.91
CA GLY A 159 0.78 -3.03 11.88
C GLY A 159 0.81 -4.25 10.97
N THR A 160 0.51 -5.44 11.48
CA THR A 160 0.41 -6.67 10.70
C THR A 160 -0.79 -6.61 9.75
N ILE A 161 -1.96 -6.16 10.22
CA ILE A 161 -3.16 -6.00 9.40
C ILE A 161 -2.91 -5.01 8.26
N THR A 162 -2.40 -3.81 8.57
CA THR A 162 -2.15 -2.77 7.57
C THR A 162 -1.06 -3.16 6.57
N SER A 163 -0.02 -3.87 7.02
CA SER A 163 1.04 -4.36 6.13
C SER A 163 0.55 -5.46 5.20
N SER A 164 -0.31 -6.37 5.68
CA SER A 164 -0.91 -7.42 4.85
C SER A 164 -1.81 -6.83 3.77
N ALA A 165 -2.59 -5.80 4.10
CA ALA A 165 -3.37 -5.06 3.11
C ALA A 165 -2.49 -4.40 2.05
N ALA A 166 -1.40 -3.74 2.46
CA ALA A 166 -0.46 -3.15 1.53
C ALA A 166 0.23 -4.20 0.63
N TYR A 167 0.49 -5.41 1.15
CA TYR A 167 1.00 -6.53 0.35
C TYR A 167 0.01 -6.96 -0.71
N LEU A 168 -1.28 -7.14 -0.34
CA LEU A 168 -2.32 -7.48 -1.30
C LEU A 168 -2.41 -6.44 -2.43
N ALA A 169 -2.47 -5.15 -2.09
CA ALA A 169 -2.52 -4.09 -3.08
C ALA A 169 -1.29 -4.10 -4.02
N ARG A 170 -0.09 -4.31 -3.45
CA ARG A 170 1.16 -4.40 -4.22
C ARG A 170 1.20 -5.64 -5.10
N ASP A 171 0.73 -6.78 -4.62
CA ASP A 171 0.68 -8.02 -5.41
C ASP A 171 -0.24 -7.87 -6.62
N LEU A 172 -1.43 -7.27 -6.42
CA LEU A 172 -2.35 -6.98 -7.51
C LEU A 172 -1.72 -6.06 -8.56
N ALA A 173 -1.14 -4.93 -8.14
CA ALA A 173 -0.52 -3.94 -9.04
C ALA A 173 0.76 -4.45 -9.73
N ASN A 174 1.48 -5.40 -9.12
CA ASN A 174 2.68 -6.00 -9.71
C ASN A 174 2.38 -7.16 -10.66
N THR A 175 1.19 -7.77 -10.53
CA THR A 175 0.79 -8.86 -11.42
C THR A 175 0.64 -8.36 -12.85
N PRO A 176 1.24 -9.03 -13.85
CA PRO A 176 1.12 -8.61 -15.24
C PRO A 176 -0.33 -8.64 -15.73
N PRO A 177 -0.72 -7.75 -16.67
CA PRO A 177 -2.11 -7.58 -17.09
C PRO A 177 -2.72 -8.84 -17.73
N ALA A 178 -1.92 -9.69 -18.34
CA ALA A 178 -2.41 -10.99 -18.85
C ALA A 178 -2.92 -11.94 -17.74
N TYR A 179 -2.52 -11.71 -16.47
CA TYR A 179 -2.92 -12.50 -15.31
C TYR A 179 -3.76 -11.71 -14.31
N MET A 180 -3.98 -10.41 -14.55
CA MET A 180 -4.76 -9.53 -13.69
C MET A 180 -5.63 -8.62 -14.55
N ASN A 181 -6.72 -9.16 -15.05
CA ASN A 181 -7.77 -8.43 -15.78
C ASN A 181 -8.96 -8.10 -14.85
N ALA A 182 -10.01 -7.48 -15.39
CA ALA A 182 -11.19 -7.07 -14.64
C ALA A 182 -11.91 -8.27 -13.96
N ARG A 183 -11.87 -9.46 -14.56
CA ARG A 183 -12.45 -10.68 -13.99
C ARG A 183 -11.62 -11.17 -12.81
N ASN A 184 -10.30 -11.23 -12.96
CA ASN A 184 -9.42 -11.75 -11.91
C ASN A 184 -9.48 -10.91 -10.62
N ILE A 185 -9.52 -9.57 -10.74
CA ILE A 185 -9.67 -8.72 -9.53
C ILE A 185 -11.06 -8.86 -8.91
N ALA A 186 -12.12 -9.08 -9.71
CA ALA A 186 -13.45 -9.37 -9.19
C ALA A 186 -13.49 -10.71 -8.45
N ASP A 187 -12.86 -11.76 -9.00
CA ASP A 187 -12.75 -13.07 -8.35
C ASP A 187 -11.98 -12.96 -7.02
N ARG A 188 -10.89 -12.17 -7.00
CA ARG A 188 -10.14 -11.91 -5.76
C ARG A 188 -10.97 -11.14 -4.74
N ALA A 189 -11.85 -10.23 -5.18
CA ALA A 189 -12.75 -9.50 -4.30
C ALA A 189 -13.81 -10.44 -3.66
N VAL A 190 -14.37 -11.35 -4.43
CA VAL A 190 -15.30 -12.39 -3.92
C VAL A 190 -14.60 -13.27 -2.89
N GLN A 191 -13.39 -13.71 -3.17
CA GLN A 191 -12.59 -14.51 -2.23
C GLN A 191 -12.31 -13.73 -0.94
N LEU A 192 -11.86 -12.47 -1.04
CA LEU A 192 -11.60 -11.62 0.13
C LEU A 192 -12.86 -11.40 0.97
N ALA A 193 -13.99 -11.22 0.32
CA ALA A 193 -15.27 -11.05 0.99
C ALA A 193 -15.65 -12.30 1.81
N ALA A 194 -15.46 -13.48 1.25
CA ALA A 194 -15.66 -14.74 1.95
C ALA A 194 -14.71 -14.90 3.16
N GLU A 195 -13.42 -14.53 2.99
CA GLU A 195 -12.41 -14.58 4.05
C GLU A 195 -12.72 -13.63 5.22
N THR A 196 -13.30 -12.47 4.94
CA THR A 196 -13.49 -11.37 5.92
C THR A 196 -14.92 -11.22 6.41
N GLY A 197 -15.88 -11.82 5.71
CA GLY A 197 -17.32 -11.75 6.04
C GLY A 197 -17.94 -10.40 5.69
N ILE A 198 -17.43 -9.71 4.68
CA ILE A 198 -18.06 -8.51 4.07
C ILE A 198 -18.93 -8.93 2.88
N THR A 199 -19.88 -8.10 2.47
CA THR A 199 -20.71 -8.36 1.28
C THR A 199 -19.94 -7.96 0.02
N CYS A 200 -20.07 -8.78 -1.03
CA CYS A 200 -19.49 -8.51 -2.36
C CYS A 200 -20.53 -8.73 -3.44
N GLU A 201 -20.69 -7.76 -4.31
CA GLU A 201 -21.54 -7.82 -5.51
C GLU A 201 -20.66 -7.51 -6.72
N VAL A 202 -20.76 -8.34 -7.75
CA VAL A 202 -20.00 -8.17 -9.00
C VAL A 202 -20.99 -7.92 -10.12
N PHE A 203 -20.83 -6.79 -10.82
CA PHE A 203 -21.66 -6.40 -11.94
C PHE A 203 -20.91 -6.64 -13.25
N ASN A 204 -21.53 -7.38 -14.16
CA ASN A 204 -21.01 -7.66 -15.49
C ASN A 204 -21.38 -6.54 -16.49
N LYS A 205 -20.97 -6.68 -17.75
CA LYS A 205 -21.20 -5.69 -18.80
C LYS A 205 -22.68 -5.38 -18.99
N ASP A 206 -23.53 -6.39 -19.10
CA ASP A 206 -24.96 -6.21 -19.35
C ASP A 206 -25.67 -5.49 -18.20
N GLN A 207 -25.26 -5.81 -16.97
CA GLN A 207 -25.74 -5.11 -15.77
C GLN A 207 -25.27 -3.66 -15.73
N LEU A 208 -24.03 -3.36 -16.15
CA LEU A 208 -23.52 -2.00 -16.25
C LEU A 208 -24.23 -1.20 -17.34
N GLU A 209 -24.62 -1.84 -18.45
CA GLU A 209 -25.46 -1.25 -19.49
C GLU A 209 -26.83 -0.88 -18.92
N ALA A 210 -27.49 -1.82 -18.24
CA ALA A 210 -28.77 -1.58 -17.59
C ALA A 210 -28.73 -0.48 -16.53
N MET A 211 -27.55 -0.34 -15.85
CA MET A 211 -27.30 0.72 -14.87
C MET A 211 -26.96 2.07 -15.49
N GLY A 212 -26.71 2.15 -16.79
CA GLY A 212 -26.31 3.38 -17.46
C GLY A 212 -24.89 3.86 -17.10
N CYS A 213 -23.96 2.94 -16.82
CA CYS A 213 -22.56 3.26 -16.50
C CYS A 213 -21.75 3.57 -17.78
N GLY A 214 -22.12 4.63 -18.49
CA GLY A 214 -21.57 4.95 -19.80
C GLY A 214 -20.11 5.36 -19.81
N GLY A 215 -19.56 5.84 -18.70
CA GLY A 215 -18.15 6.12 -18.55
C GLY A 215 -17.30 4.84 -18.61
N MET A 216 -17.63 3.83 -17.81
CA MET A 216 -16.97 2.52 -17.85
C MET A 216 -17.12 1.83 -19.19
N LEU A 217 -18.33 1.80 -19.71
CA LEU A 217 -18.64 1.13 -20.98
C LEU A 217 -17.94 1.82 -22.17
N GLY A 218 -17.87 3.16 -22.14
CA GLY A 218 -17.17 3.95 -23.16
C GLY A 218 -15.67 3.64 -23.20
N VAL A 219 -15.01 3.65 -22.06
CA VAL A 219 -13.58 3.32 -21.96
C VAL A 219 -13.32 1.87 -22.39
N ASN A 220 -14.20 0.93 -22.02
CA ASN A 220 -14.04 -0.49 -22.35
C ASN A 220 -14.22 -0.82 -23.84
N ARG A 221 -14.81 0.04 -24.67
CA ARG A 221 -15.16 -0.27 -26.07
C ARG A 221 -14.04 -0.88 -26.88
N GLY A 222 -12.79 -0.51 -26.60
CA GLY A 222 -11.61 -1.02 -27.33
C GLY A 222 -11.10 -2.36 -26.83
N SER A 223 -11.52 -2.83 -25.65
CA SER A 223 -11.05 -4.06 -25.05
C SER A 223 -11.88 -5.27 -25.44
N THR A 224 -11.23 -6.42 -25.57
CA THR A 224 -11.87 -7.74 -25.70
C THR A 224 -12.25 -8.31 -24.33
N GLU A 225 -11.63 -7.85 -23.23
CA GLU A 225 -11.97 -8.26 -21.86
C GLU A 225 -13.14 -7.38 -21.36
N PRO A 226 -14.29 -7.97 -20.99
CA PRO A 226 -15.43 -7.21 -20.54
C PRO A 226 -15.19 -6.57 -19.17
N PRO A 227 -15.76 -5.38 -18.91
CA PRO A 227 -15.57 -4.67 -17.65
C PRO A 227 -16.25 -5.39 -16.50
N ARG A 228 -15.82 -5.09 -15.29
CA ARG A 228 -16.44 -5.50 -14.02
C ARG A 228 -16.48 -4.32 -13.07
N MET A 229 -17.64 -4.05 -12.48
CA MET A 229 -17.72 -3.25 -11.27
C MET A 229 -17.91 -4.17 -10.10
N VAL A 230 -17.16 -3.92 -9.01
CA VAL A 230 -17.34 -4.65 -7.77
C VAL A 230 -17.79 -3.67 -6.69
N ARG A 231 -18.88 -3.99 -5.99
CA ARG A 231 -19.34 -3.29 -4.81
C ARG A 231 -19.09 -4.15 -3.57
N LEU A 232 -18.27 -3.65 -2.67
CA LEU A 232 -17.97 -4.26 -1.38
C LEU A 232 -18.63 -3.47 -0.26
N THR A 233 -19.31 -4.13 0.67
CA THR A 233 -19.98 -3.45 1.77
C THR A 233 -19.58 -4.05 3.10
N TYR A 234 -19.10 -3.18 4.00
CA TYR A 234 -18.87 -3.48 5.41
C TYR A 234 -19.85 -2.67 6.25
N THR A 235 -20.61 -3.34 7.11
CA THR A 235 -21.58 -2.69 8.00
C THR A 235 -21.37 -3.19 9.43
N PRO A 236 -20.85 -2.37 10.35
CA PRO A 236 -20.78 -2.72 11.78
C PRO A 236 -22.18 -2.66 12.43
N LYS A 237 -22.31 -3.21 13.64
CA LYS A 237 -23.60 -3.31 14.34
C LYS A 237 -24.31 -1.95 14.54
N ASN A 238 -23.56 -0.89 14.83
CA ASN A 238 -24.09 0.48 15.03
C ASN A 238 -23.18 1.45 14.28
N PRO A 239 -23.41 1.67 12.98
CA PRO A 239 -22.53 2.51 12.19
C PRO A 239 -22.62 3.98 12.63
N THR A 240 -21.48 4.65 12.78
CA THR A 240 -21.38 6.07 13.14
C THR A 240 -21.49 7.01 11.94
N GLY A 241 -21.59 6.47 10.74
CA GLY A 241 -21.69 7.19 9.47
C GLY A 241 -21.41 6.24 8.30
N HIS A 242 -21.50 6.75 7.07
CA HIS A 242 -21.27 5.99 5.85
C HIS A 242 -20.17 6.63 4.98
N LEU A 243 -19.07 5.92 4.79
CA LEU A 243 -17.98 6.30 3.90
C LEU A 243 -18.05 5.49 2.61
N ALA A 244 -17.96 6.14 1.45
CA ALA A 244 -17.74 5.47 0.17
C ALA A 244 -16.28 5.64 -0.29
N LEU A 245 -15.70 4.54 -0.76
CA LEU A 245 -14.37 4.50 -1.37
C LEU A 245 -14.53 4.12 -2.84
N VAL A 246 -14.06 4.96 -3.77
CA VAL A 246 -14.15 4.69 -5.21
C VAL A 246 -12.74 4.53 -5.78
N GLY A 247 -12.43 3.34 -6.30
CA GLY A 247 -11.10 3.00 -6.81
C GLY A 247 -11.06 2.93 -8.32
N LYS A 248 -10.15 3.70 -8.96
CA LYS A 248 -9.79 3.51 -10.37
C LYS A 248 -9.21 2.12 -10.57
N GLY A 249 -9.80 1.36 -11.50
CA GLY A 249 -9.43 -0.02 -11.80
C GLY A 249 -9.12 -0.22 -13.28
N VAL A 250 -8.35 0.66 -13.91
CA VAL A 250 -7.91 0.46 -15.28
C VAL A 250 -6.78 -0.55 -15.29
N MET A 251 -7.12 -1.82 -15.61
CA MET A 251 -6.22 -2.97 -15.48
C MET A 251 -5.00 -2.86 -16.38
N PHE A 252 -5.18 -2.27 -17.55
CA PHE A 252 -4.12 -1.81 -18.44
C PHE A 252 -4.56 -0.57 -19.21
N ASP A 253 -3.70 0.46 -19.21
CA ASP A 253 -3.96 1.71 -19.90
C ASP A 253 -2.97 1.93 -21.03
N SER A 254 -3.46 1.74 -22.27
CA SER A 254 -2.68 2.08 -23.48
C SER A 254 -2.85 3.53 -23.90
N GLY A 255 -3.78 4.27 -23.28
CA GLY A 255 -4.23 5.58 -23.73
C GLY A 255 -5.40 5.52 -24.73
N GLY A 256 -5.80 4.32 -25.17
CA GLY A 256 -6.80 4.16 -26.22
C GLY A 256 -6.30 4.70 -27.56
N LEU A 257 -7.13 5.43 -28.32
CA LEU A 257 -6.69 6.07 -29.58
C LEU A 257 -5.71 7.22 -29.36
N SER A 258 -5.72 7.87 -28.20
CA SER A 258 -4.64 8.79 -27.76
C SER A 258 -3.46 7.99 -27.21
N LEU A 259 -2.89 7.13 -28.06
CA LEU A 259 -1.95 6.08 -27.71
C LEU A 259 -0.70 6.61 -27.01
N LYS A 260 -0.38 6.01 -25.84
CA LYS A 260 0.84 6.32 -25.13
C LYS A 260 2.09 5.85 -25.91
N PRO A 261 3.22 6.57 -25.83
CA PRO A 261 4.49 6.03 -26.27
C PRO A 261 4.90 4.80 -25.41
N SER A 262 5.72 3.91 -25.97
CA SER A 262 6.11 2.65 -25.29
C SER A 262 6.64 2.86 -23.89
N ASP A 263 7.50 3.87 -23.66
CA ASP A 263 8.06 4.18 -22.34
C ASP A 263 6.97 4.65 -21.35
N GLY A 264 5.96 5.38 -21.82
CA GLY A 264 4.82 5.81 -21.02
C GLY A 264 3.84 4.66 -20.72
N MET A 265 3.83 3.62 -21.56
CA MET A 265 2.92 2.48 -21.45
C MET A 265 3.48 1.35 -20.57
N LEU A 266 4.81 1.21 -20.47
CA LEU A 266 5.51 0.07 -19.84
C LEU A 266 5.07 -0.20 -18.40
N GLY A 267 4.69 0.82 -17.64
CA GLY A 267 4.26 0.69 -16.24
C GLY A 267 2.75 0.53 -16.05
N MET A 268 1.94 0.62 -17.10
CA MET A 268 0.48 0.84 -17.01
C MET A 268 -0.35 -0.33 -16.50
N LYS A 269 0.26 -1.48 -16.18
CA LYS A 269 -0.36 -2.53 -15.35
C LYS A 269 -0.74 -2.02 -13.94
N MET A 270 -0.11 -0.94 -13.47
CA MET A 270 -0.35 -0.36 -12.15
C MET A 270 -1.55 0.59 -12.12
N ASP A 271 -2.19 0.86 -13.25
CA ASP A 271 -3.25 1.86 -13.38
C ASP A 271 -4.58 1.44 -12.71
N MET A 272 -4.57 0.29 -12.11
CA MET A 272 -5.61 -0.27 -11.24
C MET A 272 -5.29 -0.17 -9.74
N SER A 273 -4.23 0.54 -9.35
CA SER A 273 -3.80 0.62 -7.94
C SER A 273 -4.84 1.26 -7.04
N GLY A 274 -5.71 2.12 -7.56
CA GLY A 274 -6.84 2.69 -6.83
C GLY A 274 -7.83 1.60 -6.39
N ALA A 275 -8.27 0.74 -7.31
CA ALA A 275 -9.13 -0.40 -7.00
C ALA A 275 -8.44 -1.39 -6.06
N ALA A 276 -7.15 -1.68 -6.27
CA ALA A 276 -6.37 -2.55 -5.41
C ALA A 276 -6.28 -2.01 -3.97
N ALA A 277 -6.09 -0.70 -3.79
CA ALA A 277 -6.05 -0.05 -2.49
C ALA A 277 -7.42 -0.09 -1.78
N VAL A 278 -8.51 0.15 -2.53
CA VAL A 278 -9.88 0.01 -1.99
C VAL A 278 -10.14 -1.42 -1.56
N LEU A 279 -9.86 -2.41 -2.41
CA LEU A 279 -10.05 -3.83 -2.11
C LEU A 279 -9.30 -4.23 -0.85
N ALA A 280 -8.01 -3.89 -0.77
CA ALA A 280 -7.17 -4.21 0.37
C ALA A 280 -7.67 -3.54 1.67
N THR A 281 -8.12 -2.29 1.59
CA THR A 281 -8.69 -1.56 2.72
C THR A 281 -9.97 -2.23 3.22
N MET A 282 -10.88 -2.59 2.33
CA MET A 282 -12.13 -3.27 2.69
C MET A 282 -11.88 -4.55 3.48
N GLY A 283 -10.84 -5.31 3.12
CA GLY A 283 -10.45 -6.54 3.83
C GLY A 283 -9.96 -6.32 5.28
N THR A 284 -9.61 -5.09 5.67
CA THR A 284 -9.09 -4.79 7.01
C THR A 284 -10.13 -4.29 8.01
N LEU A 285 -11.26 -3.77 7.53
CA LEU A 285 -12.20 -2.98 8.32
C LEU A 285 -12.73 -3.71 9.56
N LYS A 286 -13.06 -4.99 9.41
CA LYS A 286 -13.54 -5.83 10.53
C LYS A 286 -12.45 -6.06 11.57
N ALA A 287 -11.24 -6.42 11.13
CA ALA A 287 -10.11 -6.67 12.03
C ALA A 287 -9.67 -5.39 12.76
N LEU A 288 -9.73 -4.23 12.11
CA LEU A 288 -9.46 -2.92 12.71
C LEU A 288 -10.65 -2.35 13.51
N LYS A 289 -11.78 -3.08 13.59
CA LYS A 289 -12.99 -2.67 14.30
C LYS A 289 -13.51 -1.31 13.85
N CYS A 290 -13.56 -1.09 12.53
CA CYS A 290 -14.08 0.14 11.95
C CYS A 290 -15.52 0.38 12.44
N LYS A 291 -15.83 1.61 12.84
CA LYS A 291 -17.15 1.98 13.37
C LYS A 291 -18.09 2.54 12.29
N ALA A 292 -17.57 2.92 11.14
CA ALA A 292 -18.39 3.41 10.04
C ALA A 292 -18.85 2.26 9.13
N LYS A 293 -20.03 2.41 8.51
CA LYS A 293 -20.37 1.65 7.31
C LYS A 293 -19.41 2.11 6.20
N VAL A 294 -18.86 1.16 5.45
CA VAL A 294 -17.98 1.49 4.32
C VAL A 294 -18.45 0.74 3.09
N THR A 295 -18.66 1.46 1.97
CA THR A 295 -18.93 0.89 0.65
C THR A 295 -17.72 1.15 -0.24
N GLY A 296 -17.12 0.11 -0.81
CA GLY A 296 -16.02 0.19 -1.75
C GLY A 296 -16.48 -0.12 -3.16
N TYR A 297 -16.16 0.73 -4.14
CA TYR A 297 -16.43 0.54 -5.56
C TYR A 297 -15.11 0.32 -6.28
N LEU A 298 -14.97 -0.80 -7.01
CA LEU A 298 -13.84 -1.08 -7.88
C LEU A 298 -14.31 -0.94 -9.32
N MET A 299 -13.83 0.06 -10.04
CA MET A 299 -14.24 0.39 -11.39
C MET A 299 -13.26 -0.24 -12.39
N CYS A 300 -13.43 -1.55 -12.69
CA CYS A 300 -12.42 -2.37 -13.38
C CYS A 300 -12.70 -2.51 -14.87
N THR A 301 -11.76 -2.05 -15.71
CA THR A 301 -11.82 -2.08 -17.17
C THR A 301 -10.41 -1.99 -17.76
N ASP A 302 -10.27 -2.18 -19.08
CA ASP A 302 -9.08 -1.83 -19.84
C ASP A 302 -9.35 -0.60 -20.70
N ASN A 303 -8.30 0.14 -21.04
CA ASN A 303 -8.31 1.20 -22.06
C ASN A 303 -7.42 0.78 -23.24
N MET A 304 -8.02 0.26 -24.30
CA MET A 304 -7.30 -0.35 -25.42
C MET A 304 -7.71 0.28 -26.77
N PRO A 305 -6.77 0.39 -27.73
CA PRO A 305 -7.07 0.77 -29.10
C PRO A 305 -7.64 -0.42 -29.86
N SER A 306 -8.69 -0.18 -30.63
CA SER A 306 -9.24 -1.15 -31.59
C SER A 306 -10.18 -0.44 -32.57
N GLY A 307 -10.75 -1.18 -33.52
CA GLY A 307 -11.75 -0.64 -34.44
C GLY A 307 -13.04 -0.17 -33.76
N SER A 308 -13.34 -0.67 -32.56
CA SER A 308 -14.49 -0.29 -31.73
C SER A 308 -14.19 0.70 -30.63
N ALA A 309 -12.92 1.11 -30.46
CA ALA A 309 -12.48 1.97 -29.34
C ALA A 309 -13.20 3.32 -29.31
N LEU A 310 -13.28 3.91 -28.14
CA LEU A 310 -13.75 5.26 -27.90
C LEU A 310 -12.94 6.25 -28.74
N LYS A 311 -13.65 7.15 -29.46
CA LYS A 311 -13.04 8.13 -30.35
C LYS A 311 -13.06 9.52 -29.74
N LEU A 312 -12.10 10.35 -30.14
CA LEU A 312 -12.14 11.77 -29.84
C LEU A 312 -13.37 12.37 -30.58
N GLY A 313 -14.13 13.21 -29.88
CA GLY A 313 -15.40 13.75 -30.33
C GLY A 313 -16.64 12.89 -29.99
N ASP A 314 -16.44 11.64 -29.53
CA ASP A 314 -17.56 10.86 -28.94
C ASP A 314 -18.12 11.56 -27.71
N VAL A 315 -19.46 11.43 -27.52
CA VAL A 315 -20.12 11.92 -26.30
C VAL A 315 -20.56 10.73 -25.46
N LEU A 316 -20.12 10.69 -24.20
CA LEU A 316 -20.54 9.69 -23.22
C LEU A 316 -21.62 10.28 -22.31
N THR A 317 -22.61 9.46 -21.96
CA THR A 317 -23.60 9.75 -20.91
C THR A 317 -23.28 8.92 -19.70
N PHE A 318 -23.01 9.57 -18.56
CA PHE A 318 -22.68 8.90 -17.30
C PHE A 318 -23.92 8.46 -16.52
N ARG A 319 -23.71 7.63 -15.50
CA ARG A 319 -24.76 7.13 -14.59
C ARG A 319 -25.72 8.23 -14.10
N ASN A 320 -25.22 9.42 -13.80
CA ASN A 320 -26.03 10.55 -13.31
C ASN A 320 -26.72 11.36 -14.42
N GLY A 321 -26.70 10.88 -15.64
CA GLY A 321 -27.32 11.53 -16.82
C GLY A 321 -26.51 12.69 -17.41
N LYS A 322 -25.39 13.10 -16.81
CA LYS A 322 -24.51 14.13 -17.39
C LYS A 322 -23.79 13.57 -18.62
N THR A 323 -23.48 14.44 -19.57
CA THR A 323 -22.72 14.10 -20.76
C THR A 323 -21.38 14.78 -20.80
N SER A 324 -20.40 14.16 -21.46
CA SER A 324 -19.08 14.76 -21.74
C SER A 324 -18.62 14.35 -23.14
N GLU A 325 -18.15 15.31 -23.91
CA GLU A 325 -17.42 15.09 -25.15
C GLU A 325 -15.98 14.65 -24.80
N ILE A 326 -15.47 13.66 -25.50
CA ILE A 326 -14.15 13.07 -25.30
C ILE A 326 -13.13 13.79 -26.19
N GLN A 327 -12.24 14.53 -25.57
CA GLN A 327 -11.16 15.23 -26.29
C GLN A 327 -9.83 14.49 -26.19
N ASN A 328 -9.70 13.55 -25.26
CA ASN A 328 -8.50 12.74 -25.04
C ASN A 328 -8.90 11.39 -24.41
N THR A 329 -8.64 10.29 -25.11
CA THR A 329 -8.95 8.93 -24.61
C THR A 329 -7.98 8.44 -23.55
N ASP A 330 -6.83 9.11 -23.35
CA ASP A 330 -5.88 8.89 -22.24
C ASP A 330 -6.30 9.62 -20.94
N ALA A 331 -7.50 10.20 -20.92
CA ALA A 331 -8.13 10.74 -19.73
C ALA A 331 -9.28 9.84 -19.22
N GLU A 332 -9.17 8.56 -19.40
CA GLU A 332 -10.13 7.48 -19.13
C GLU A 332 -10.46 7.32 -17.64
N GLY A 333 -9.47 7.55 -16.77
CA GLY A 333 -9.62 7.36 -15.33
C GLY A 333 -10.75 8.17 -14.73
N ARG A 334 -10.89 9.43 -15.10
CA ARG A 334 -11.98 10.30 -14.66
C ARG A 334 -13.35 9.87 -15.20
N LEU A 335 -13.39 9.20 -16.35
CA LEU A 335 -14.60 8.71 -16.95
C LEU A 335 -15.16 7.51 -16.18
N VAL A 336 -14.31 6.53 -15.84
CA VAL A 336 -14.71 5.38 -15.04
C VAL A 336 -15.06 5.78 -13.61
N LEU A 337 -14.35 6.74 -13.02
CA LEU A 337 -14.63 7.25 -11.68
C LEU A 337 -15.98 8.00 -11.62
N ALA A 338 -16.39 8.68 -12.68
CA ALA A 338 -17.64 9.42 -12.72
C ALA A 338 -18.86 8.53 -12.44
N ASP A 339 -18.91 7.31 -12.98
CA ASP A 339 -19.97 6.34 -12.69
C ASP A 339 -19.91 5.86 -11.24
N GLY A 340 -18.72 5.52 -10.73
CA GLY A 340 -18.54 5.09 -9.35
C GLY A 340 -18.88 6.18 -8.30
N LEU A 341 -18.53 7.43 -8.60
CA LEU A 341 -18.88 8.58 -7.76
C LEU A 341 -20.41 8.81 -7.78
N SER A 342 -21.06 8.63 -8.92
CA SER A 342 -22.52 8.75 -9.03
C SER A 342 -23.23 7.71 -8.17
N LEU A 343 -22.77 6.45 -8.21
CA LEU A 343 -23.29 5.38 -7.35
C LEU A 343 -23.06 5.64 -5.87
N ALA A 344 -21.91 6.18 -5.50
CA ALA A 344 -21.61 6.54 -4.11
C ALA A 344 -22.53 7.67 -3.58
N VAL A 345 -22.93 8.61 -4.45
CA VAL A 345 -23.93 9.65 -4.13
C VAL A 345 -25.31 9.03 -3.99
N GLU A 346 -25.71 8.13 -4.88
CA GLU A 346 -26.99 7.42 -4.82
C GLU A 346 -27.12 6.56 -3.55
N ASP A 347 -26.02 5.94 -3.09
CA ASP A 347 -25.96 5.20 -1.82
C ASP A 347 -25.99 6.12 -0.58
N LYS A 348 -26.11 7.44 -0.76
CA LYS A 348 -26.19 8.45 0.30
C LYS A 348 -25.01 8.38 1.29
N ALA A 349 -23.79 8.22 0.78
CA ALA A 349 -22.60 8.27 1.61
C ALA A 349 -22.39 9.66 2.20
N ASP A 350 -22.06 9.74 3.51
CA ASP A 350 -21.76 11.01 4.18
C ASP A 350 -20.45 11.63 3.69
N ALA A 351 -19.50 10.77 3.29
CA ALA A 351 -18.25 11.19 2.69
C ALA A 351 -17.85 10.23 1.57
N ILE A 352 -17.21 10.76 0.53
CA ILE A 352 -16.71 9.99 -0.60
C ILE A 352 -15.22 10.29 -0.78
N VAL A 353 -14.42 9.24 -0.90
CA VAL A 353 -12.98 9.32 -1.23
C VAL A 353 -12.74 8.52 -2.48
N ASP A 354 -12.20 9.16 -3.52
CA ASP A 354 -11.70 8.44 -4.70
C ASP A 354 -10.18 8.23 -4.62
N ILE A 355 -9.73 7.11 -5.12
CA ILE A 355 -8.32 6.70 -5.14
C ILE A 355 -7.96 6.30 -6.56
N ALA A 356 -7.01 7.01 -7.15
CA ALA A 356 -6.68 6.82 -8.56
C ALA A 356 -5.23 7.16 -8.89
N THR A 357 -4.63 6.38 -9.75
CA THR A 357 -3.45 6.71 -10.53
C THR A 357 -3.89 7.60 -11.70
N LEU A 358 -4.27 8.85 -11.42
CA LEU A 358 -5.12 9.62 -12.33
C LEU A 358 -4.35 10.40 -13.41
N THR A 359 -3.29 11.11 -12.98
CA THR A 359 -2.52 11.95 -13.90
C THR A 359 -1.14 12.29 -13.33
N GLY A 360 -0.14 12.44 -14.20
CA GLY A 360 1.18 12.93 -13.81
C GLY A 360 1.21 14.38 -13.32
N ALA A 361 0.13 15.14 -13.50
CA ALA A 361 0.04 16.54 -13.04
C ALA A 361 0.26 16.69 -11.53
N CYS A 362 -0.09 15.71 -10.71
CA CYS A 362 0.18 15.73 -9.28
C CYS A 362 1.69 15.77 -8.97
N MET A 363 2.51 15.11 -9.78
CA MET A 363 3.97 15.15 -9.62
C MET A 363 4.55 16.52 -9.99
N VAL A 364 3.97 17.18 -10.99
CA VAL A 364 4.34 18.53 -11.37
C VAL A 364 3.96 19.54 -10.28
N ALA A 365 2.74 19.40 -9.72
CA ALA A 365 2.22 20.33 -8.72
C ALA A 365 2.85 20.15 -7.34
N LEU A 366 3.05 18.89 -6.89
CA LEU A 366 3.48 18.56 -5.53
C LEU A 366 4.95 18.16 -5.44
N GLY A 367 5.61 17.93 -6.57
CA GLY A 367 6.95 17.37 -6.65
C GLY A 367 6.99 15.87 -6.35
N ILE A 368 8.15 15.28 -6.62
CA ILE A 368 8.45 13.91 -6.23
C ILE A 368 8.99 13.97 -4.80
N ASP A 369 8.33 13.32 -3.83
CA ASP A 369 8.90 13.20 -2.49
C ASP A 369 10.22 12.43 -2.55
N ARG A 370 11.30 13.18 -2.60
CA ARG A 370 12.65 12.63 -2.68
C ARG A 370 13.07 11.81 -1.47
N LYS A 371 12.35 11.91 -0.35
CA LYS A 371 12.62 11.13 0.87
C LYS A 371 12.05 9.73 0.78
N SER A 372 10.95 9.52 0.09
CA SER A 372 10.31 8.21 -0.07
C SER A 372 10.74 7.48 -1.35
N THR A 373 11.10 8.19 -2.42
CA THR A 373 11.41 7.61 -3.73
C THR A 373 12.82 7.04 -3.87
N ARG A 374 13.77 7.48 -3.04
CA ARG A 374 15.18 7.01 -3.15
C ARG A 374 15.41 5.58 -2.72
N LEU A 375 14.42 4.89 -2.15
CA LEU A 375 14.65 3.63 -1.44
C LEU A 375 14.22 2.38 -2.19
N ASN A 376 13.41 2.47 -3.24
CA ASN A 376 13.10 1.29 -4.08
C ASN A 376 12.29 1.67 -5.34
N SER A 377 12.67 1.18 -6.52
CA SER A 377 11.94 1.39 -7.77
C SER A 377 10.49 0.85 -7.74
N SER A 378 10.22 -0.15 -6.90
CA SER A 378 8.86 -0.67 -6.67
C SER A 378 7.97 0.26 -5.85
N HIS A 379 8.50 1.30 -5.20
CA HIS A 379 7.74 2.29 -4.45
C HIS A 379 7.31 3.50 -5.30
N GLN A 380 7.91 3.72 -6.45
CA GLN A 380 7.47 4.75 -7.40
C GLN A 380 6.01 4.58 -7.83
N ILE A 381 5.51 3.36 -7.89
CA ILE A 381 4.16 3.02 -8.34
C ILE A 381 3.09 3.56 -7.38
N ILE A 382 3.35 3.61 -6.06
CA ILE A 382 2.38 4.09 -5.06
C ILE A 382 2.40 5.63 -4.94
N SER A 383 3.45 6.30 -5.42
CA SER A 383 3.55 7.77 -5.39
C SER A 383 2.57 8.47 -6.34
N TYR A 384 1.88 7.74 -7.19
CA TYR A 384 0.90 8.28 -8.15
C TYR A 384 -0.54 8.30 -7.65
N ALA A 385 -0.82 7.79 -6.45
CA ALA A 385 -2.16 7.85 -5.89
C ALA A 385 -2.45 9.29 -5.42
N VAL A 386 -3.34 9.97 -6.11
CA VAL A 386 -3.89 11.26 -5.70
C VAL A 386 -5.13 11.02 -4.88
N PHE A 387 -5.15 11.51 -3.65
CA PHE A 387 -6.36 11.53 -2.85
C PHE A 387 -7.15 12.80 -3.16
N CYS A 388 -8.28 12.67 -3.82
CA CYS A 388 -9.24 13.76 -3.96
C CYS A 388 -10.32 13.61 -2.90
N LEU A 389 -10.31 14.49 -1.88
CA LEU A 389 -11.42 14.66 -0.96
C LEU A 389 -12.44 15.60 -1.61
N LYS A 390 -13.63 15.10 -1.92
CA LYS A 390 -14.78 15.95 -2.20
C LYS A 390 -15.63 16.07 -0.94
N LYS A 391 -15.82 17.33 -0.48
CA LYS A 391 -16.83 17.64 0.53
C LYS A 391 -18.22 17.56 -0.08
#